data_2fa013dbc9a4a36d49a09feaea77517e
#
_entry.id   2fa013dbc9a4a36d49a09feaea77517e
#
_cell.length_a   1.000
_cell.length_b   1.000
_cell.length_c   1.000
_cell.angle_alpha   90.00
_cell.angle_beta   90.00
_cell.angle_gamma   90.00
#
_symmetry.space_group_name_H-M   'P 1'
#
loop_
_entity.id
_entity.type
_entity.pdbx_description
1 polymer ?
#
loop_
_entity_poly.entity_id
_entity_poly.type
_entity_poly.pdbx_seq_one_letter_code
_entity_poly.pdbx_strand_id
1 'polypeptide(L)'
;LDMYEKMYIVAKRENVDFVMSDYQRICADGTYYLKTLDIPAGLYEKNQIRRMIFPNLIMGEKIEYGPFLSVWHCLYRTDFLRQNNLYFDEEVRWSEDNIFSAIAGYCCERFYYMKGEGFYHYYQNQGTITTSYRSGAWKVYCTMNEHLHNFFDPIKDFDFSRQLKLHMIYYACNCIGQELTLPKLKAKRGIRNILETRQLRDSFTDFKMPRVGIKLKIQLYLM
;
A
#
# COMPACT_ATOMS: atom_id res chain seq x y z
N LEU A 1 -3.96 -25.14 5.84
CA LEU A 1 -5.42 -25.29 5.59
C LEU A 1 -6.30 -24.61 6.64
N ASP A 2 -5.78 -24.27 7.79
CA ASP A 2 -6.50 -23.77 8.97
C ASP A 2 -6.40 -22.23 9.17
N MET A 3 -5.86 -21.50 8.20
CA MET A 3 -5.71 -20.04 8.26
C MET A 3 -7.05 -19.34 8.57
N TYR A 4 -8.05 -19.58 7.74
CA TYR A 4 -9.35 -18.91 7.90
C TYR A 4 -10.09 -19.35 9.16
N GLU A 5 -9.96 -20.61 9.58
CA GLU A 5 -10.55 -21.09 10.83
C GLU A 5 -9.95 -20.36 12.03
N LYS A 6 -8.61 -20.30 12.12
CA LYS A 6 -7.91 -19.58 13.22
C LYS A 6 -8.24 -18.09 13.22
N MET A 7 -8.23 -17.44 12.02
CA MET A 7 -8.61 -16.04 11.91
C MET A 7 -10.07 -15.80 12.30
N TYR A 8 -10.98 -16.69 11.93
CA TYR A 8 -12.41 -16.61 12.30
C TYR A 8 -12.63 -16.73 13.80
N ILE A 9 -11.95 -17.70 14.47
CA ILE A 9 -12.00 -17.86 15.93
C ILE A 9 -11.55 -16.56 16.61
N VAL A 10 -10.45 -15.97 16.18
CA VAL A 10 -9.96 -14.71 16.72
C VAL A 10 -10.95 -13.58 16.43
N ALA A 11 -11.46 -13.47 15.20
CA ALA A 11 -12.41 -12.43 14.81
C ALA A 11 -13.67 -12.45 15.69
N LYS A 12 -14.20 -13.64 15.97
CA LYS A 12 -15.38 -13.81 16.83
C LYS A 12 -15.09 -13.50 18.28
N ARG A 13 -13.96 -14.00 18.83
CA ARG A 13 -13.57 -13.79 20.22
C ARG A 13 -13.34 -12.30 20.50
N GLU A 14 -12.62 -11.60 19.63
CA GLU A 14 -12.22 -10.21 19.83
C GLU A 14 -13.24 -9.22 19.26
N ASN A 15 -14.25 -9.68 18.52
CA ASN A 15 -15.28 -8.85 17.86
C ASN A 15 -14.65 -7.73 17.04
N VAL A 16 -13.79 -8.08 16.07
CA VAL A 16 -13.03 -7.11 15.26
C VAL A 16 -13.63 -6.93 13.85
N ASP A 17 -13.27 -5.85 13.20
CA ASP A 17 -13.64 -5.53 11.82
C ASP A 17 -12.86 -6.37 10.83
N PHE A 18 -11.57 -6.62 11.13
CA PHE A 18 -10.77 -7.59 10.40
C PHE A 18 -9.64 -8.18 11.25
N VAL A 19 -9.14 -9.32 10.80
CA VAL A 19 -7.95 -9.99 11.31
C VAL A 19 -6.91 -10.01 10.22
N MET A 20 -5.66 -9.73 10.55
CA MET A 20 -4.52 -9.81 9.64
C MET A 20 -3.45 -10.72 10.25
N SER A 21 -2.84 -11.58 9.43
CA SER A 21 -1.69 -12.40 9.82
C SER A 21 -0.41 -11.95 9.12
N ASP A 22 0.71 -12.48 9.55
CA ASP A 22 1.94 -12.46 8.77
C ASP A 22 1.83 -13.41 7.56
N TYR A 23 2.84 -13.39 6.71
CA TYR A 23 2.95 -14.35 5.60
C TYR A 23 4.40 -14.77 5.35
N GLN A 24 4.55 -15.95 4.75
CA GLN A 24 5.86 -16.42 4.32
C GLN A 24 6.12 -15.96 2.87
N ARG A 25 7.22 -15.29 2.67
CA ARG A 25 7.70 -14.98 1.33
C ARG A 25 8.69 -16.07 0.89
N ILE A 26 8.34 -16.75 -0.20
CA ILE A 26 9.16 -17.80 -0.80
C ILE A 26 9.90 -17.17 -1.99
N CYS A 27 11.22 -17.15 -1.92
CA CYS A 27 12.09 -16.62 -2.98
C CYS A 27 12.28 -17.62 -4.11
N ALA A 28 12.73 -17.14 -5.28
CA ALA A 28 12.96 -17.97 -6.46
C ALA A 28 14.07 -19.04 -6.25
N ASP A 29 14.99 -18.80 -5.33
CA ASP A 29 16.07 -19.74 -4.93
C ASP A 29 15.62 -20.78 -3.89
N GLY A 30 14.33 -20.77 -3.51
CA GLY A 30 13.75 -21.65 -2.49
C GLY A 30 13.96 -21.19 -1.05
N THR A 31 14.70 -20.13 -0.81
CA THR A 31 14.76 -19.52 0.54
C THR A 31 13.43 -18.90 0.91
N TYR A 32 13.13 -18.85 2.19
CA TYR A 32 11.90 -18.22 2.67
C TYR A 32 12.15 -17.42 3.95
N TYR A 33 11.30 -16.42 4.17
CA TYR A 33 11.31 -15.64 5.39
C TYR A 33 9.90 -15.17 5.75
N LEU A 34 9.67 -15.00 7.06
CA LEU A 34 8.43 -14.45 7.56
C LEU A 34 8.41 -12.94 7.33
N LYS A 35 7.41 -12.45 6.61
CA LYS A 35 7.15 -11.03 6.46
C LYS A 35 6.23 -10.58 7.58
N THR A 36 6.76 -9.77 8.48
CA THR A 36 6.08 -9.28 9.68
C THR A 36 6.09 -7.75 9.72
N LEU A 37 5.12 -7.18 10.42
CA LEU A 37 5.05 -5.73 10.67
C LEU A 37 5.84 -5.35 11.94
N ASP A 38 6.34 -4.11 11.94
CA ASP A 38 7.00 -3.52 13.11
C ASP A 38 5.98 -2.92 14.10
N ILE A 39 4.96 -3.72 14.43
CA ILE A 39 3.98 -3.43 15.48
C ILE A 39 3.80 -4.67 16.36
N PRO A 40 3.38 -4.54 17.64
CA PRO A 40 3.05 -5.68 18.50
C PRO A 40 1.89 -6.54 17.96
N ALA A 41 1.86 -7.82 18.36
CA ALA A 41 0.69 -8.68 18.14
C ALA A 41 -0.48 -8.23 19.01
N GLY A 42 -1.71 -8.55 18.60
CA GLY A 42 -2.89 -8.42 19.43
C GLY A 42 -3.97 -7.49 18.88
N LEU A 43 -4.87 -7.10 19.76
CA LEU A 43 -6.01 -6.25 19.46
C LEU A 43 -5.59 -4.77 19.39
N TYR A 44 -6.11 -4.08 18.38
CA TYR A 44 -5.98 -2.64 18.21
C TYR A 44 -7.36 -1.99 18.18
N GLU A 45 -7.61 -1.12 19.13
CA GLU A 45 -8.78 -0.24 19.19
C GLU A 45 -8.51 1.05 18.41
N LYS A 46 -9.54 1.80 18.01
CA LYS A 46 -9.46 3.04 17.20
C LYS A 46 -8.36 4.00 17.64
N ASN A 47 -8.23 4.25 18.93
CA ASN A 47 -7.21 5.17 19.47
C ASN A 47 -5.78 4.66 19.23
N GLN A 48 -5.56 3.33 19.29
CA GLN A 48 -4.27 2.70 18.99
C GLN A 48 -4.02 2.71 17.49
N ILE A 49 -5.04 2.41 16.66
CA ILE A 49 -4.99 2.51 15.22
C ILE A 49 -4.59 3.93 14.80
N ARG A 50 -5.25 4.94 15.33
CA ARG A 50 -4.94 6.33 15.06
C ARG A 50 -3.50 6.72 15.42
N ARG A 51 -3.01 6.25 16.55
CA ARG A 51 -1.66 6.58 17.03
C ARG A 51 -0.55 5.82 16.31
N MET A 52 -0.77 4.52 16.01
CA MET A 52 0.28 3.61 15.56
C MET A 52 0.23 3.32 14.05
N ILE A 53 -0.96 3.38 13.45
CA ILE A 53 -1.19 3.00 12.06
C ILE A 53 -1.34 4.22 11.16
N PHE A 54 -2.19 5.20 11.54
CA PHE A 54 -2.42 6.40 10.71
C PHE A 54 -1.16 7.16 10.30
N PRO A 55 -0.10 7.28 11.13
CA PRO A 55 1.12 7.95 10.69
C PRO A 55 1.79 7.37 9.44
N ASN A 56 1.50 6.11 9.11
CA ASN A 56 2.04 5.40 7.94
C ASN A 56 0.96 4.60 7.20
N LEU A 57 -0.32 4.97 7.31
CA LEU A 57 -1.43 4.16 6.78
C LEU A 57 -1.35 3.95 5.27
N ILE A 58 -1.00 5.00 4.51
CA ILE A 58 -0.91 4.99 3.05
C ILE A 58 0.56 4.80 2.64
N MET A 59 1.45 5.63 3.17
CA MET A 59 2.87 5.64 2.82
C MET A 59 3.71 6.20 3.97
N GLY A 60 4.76 5.50 4.35
CA GLY A 60 5.69 5.94 5.39
C GLY A 60 6.78 6.89 4.88
N GLU A 61 7.47 7.57 5.81
CA GLU A 61 8.57 8.50 5.53
C GLU A 61 9.81 7.85 4.85
N LYS A 62 9.90 6.53 4.84
CA LYS A 62 10.91 5.79 4.08
C LYS A 62 10.48 5.47 2.64
N ILE A 63 9.35 6.02 2.20
CA ILE A 63 8.69 5.70 0.92
C ILE A 63 8.46 4.18 0.85
N GLU A 64 7.84 3.67 1.88
CA GLU A 64 7.41 2.28 2.02
C GLU A 64 5.91 2.24 2.30
N TYR A 65 5.26 1.19 1.83
CA TYR A 65 3.83 0.99 2.06
C TYR A 65 3.49 0.93 3.54
N GLY A 66 2.30 1.38 3.85
CA GLY A 66 1.70 1.21 5.17
C GLY A 66 1.51 -0.25 5.57
N PRO A 67 1.10 -0.49 6.81
CA PRO A 67 0.98 -1.84 7.36
C PRO A 67 -0.11 -2.67 6.67
N PHE A 68 -1.15 -2.05 6.14
CA PHE A 68 -2.28 -2.72 5.50
C PHE A 68 -2.16 -2.67 3.97
N LEU A 69 -1.18 -3.36 3.41
CA LEU A 69 -0.96 -3.33 1.96
C LEU A 69 -1.81 -4.35 1.22
N SER A 70 -1.92 -5.56 1.73
CA SER A 70 -2.44 -6.71 1.00
C SER A 70 -3.66 -7.30 1.69
N VAL A 71 -4.65 -7.74 0.90
CA VAL A 71 -5.90 -8.29 1.41
C VAL A 71 -5.89 -9.81 1.59
N TRP A 72 -5.01 -10.52 0.88
CA TRP A 72 -5.00 -11.99 0.81
C TRP A 72 -4.53 -12.69 2.10
N HIS A 73 -3.94 -11.97 3.06
CA HIS A 73 -3.62 -12.47 4.40
C HIS A 73 -4.52 -11.84 5.49
N CYS A 74 -5.68 -11.33 5.09
CA CYS A 74 -6.68 -10.73 5.97
C CYS A 74 -8.01 -11.48 5.89
N LEU A 75 -8.80 -11.38 6.96
CA LEU A 75 -10.20 -11.81 7.03
C LEU A 75 -11.05 -10.64 7.51
N TYR A 76 -11.97 -10.16 6.68
CA TYR A 76 -12.82 -9.00 6.95
C TYR A 76 -14.23 -9.42 7.36
N ARG A 77 -14.83 -8.70 8.32
CA ARG A 77 -16.23 -8.83 8.67
C ARG A 77 -17.09 -8.22 7.57
N THR A 78 -18.04 -8.98 7.03
CA THR A 78 -18.87 -8.55 5.90
C THR A 78 -19.68 -7.29 6.22
N ASP A 79 -20.25 -7.20 7.44
CA ASP A 79 -21.02 -6.01 7.84
C ASP A 79 -20.16 -4.76 7.92
N PHE A 80 -18.90 -4.86 8.36
CA PHE A 80 -17.94 -3.75 8.32
C PHE A 80 -17.73 -3.24 6.89
N LEU A 81 -17.53 -4.18 5.93
CA LEU A 81 -17.36 -3.81 4.53
C LEU A 81 -18.59 -3.10 3.97
N ARG A 82 -19.78 -3.65 4.23
CA ARG A 82 -21.06 -3.09 3.73
C ARG A 82 -21.38 -1.72 4.36
N GLN A 83 -21.24 -1.58 5.67
CA GLN A 83 -21.55 -0.34 6.39
C GLN A 83 -20.66 0.84 5.97
N ASN A 84 -19.42 0.55 5.55
CA ASN A 84 -18.47 1.55 5.11
C ASN A 84 -18.36 1.65 3.57
N ASN A 85 -19.21 0.96 2.80
CA ASN A 85 -19.16 0.91 1.34
C ASN A 85 -17.78 0.56 0.79
N LEU A 86 -17.11 -0.42 1.41
CA LEU A 86 -15.76 -0.84 1.04
C LEU A 86 -15.82 -1.87 -0.08
N TYR A 87 -15.41 -1.44 -1.26
CA TYR A 87 -15.32 -2.26 -2.48
C TYR A 87 -13.95 -2.04 -3.12
N PHE A 88 -13.53 -3.01 -3.94
CA PHE A 88 -12.37 -2.79 -4.80
C PHE A 88 -12.70 -1.77 -5.88
N ASP A 89 -11.73 -0.90 -6.15
CA ASP A 89 -11.85 0.12 -7.17
C ASP A 89 -11.64 -0.50 -8.56
N GLU A 90 -12.69 -0.54 -9.39
CA GLU A 90 -12.67 -1.17 -10.71
C GLU A 90 -11.84 -0.38 -11.74
N GLU A 91 -11.58 0.90 -11.50
CA GLU A 91 -10.72 1.74 -12.35
C GLU A 91 -9.24 1.57 -12.03
N VAL A 92 -8.91 1.06 -10.82
CA VAL A 92 -7.55 0.80 -10.36
C VAL A 92 -7.19 -0.66 -10.60
N ARG A 93 -6.75 -0.96 -11.80
CA ARG A 93 -6.46 -2.33 -12.28
C ARG A 93 -5.22 -2.98 -11.64
N TRP A 94 -4.28 -2.20 -11.07
CA TRP A 94 -3.08 -2.66 -10.38
C TRP A 94 -2.93 -1.95 -9.05
N SER A 95 -2.57 -2.70 -8.03
CA SER A 95 -2.49 -2.21 -6.64
C SER A 95 -3.84 -1.75 -6.07
N GLU A 96 -4.93 -2.33 -6.55
CA GLU A 96 -6.30 -2.12 -6.07
C GLU A 96 -6.45 -2.45 -4.58
N ASP A 97 -5.66 -3.43 -4.10
CA ASP A 97 -5.58 -3.78 -2.68
C ASP A 97 -4.97 -2.65 -1.83
N ASN A 98 -4.11 -1.83 -2.40
CA ASN A 98 -3.49 -0.70 -1.69
C ASN A 98 -4.51 0.38 -1.32
N ILE A 99 -5.33 0.84 -2.28
CA ILE A 99 -6.37 1.84 -2.01
C ILE A 99 -7.46 1.25 -1.10
N PHE A 100 -7.89 0.01 -1.37
CA PHE A 100 -8.87 -0.68 -0.52
C PHE A 100 -8.38 -0.77 0.93
N SER A 101 -7.15 -1.25 1.14
CA SER A 101 -6.60 -1.45 2.48
C SER A 101 -6.36 -0.14 3.24
N ALA A 102 -5.98 0.94 2.54
CA ALA A 102 -5.84 2.26 3.14
C ALA A 102 -7.20 2.79 3.65
N ILE A 103 -8.25 2.68 2.83
CA ILE A 103 -9.60 3.12 3.21
C ILE A 103 -10.16 2.22 4.32
N ALA A 104 -10.04 0.90 4.21
CA ALA A 104 -10.47 -0.03 5.24
C ALA A 104 -9.76 0.22 6.58
N GLY A 105 -8.46 0.48 6.54
CA GLY A 105 -7.67 0.81 7.73
C GLY A 105 -8.09 2.14 8.40
N TYR A 106 -8.51 3.13 7.61
CA TYR A 106 -9.08 4.36 8.16
C TYR A 106 -10.45 4.14 8.79
N CYS A 107 -11.34 3.42 8.11
CA CYS A 107 -12.70 3.15 8.60
C CYS A 107 -12.75 2.20 9.80
N CYS A 108 -11.71 1.39 9.98
CA CYS A 108 -11.65 0.35 10.99
C CYS A 108 -11.71 0.93 12.42
N GLU A 109 -12.56 0.35 13.27
CA GLU A 109 -12.64 0.65 14.69
C GLU A 109 -11.81 -0.34 15.52
N ARG A 110 -11.75 -1.60 15.09
CA ARG A 110 -11.02 -2.67 15.79
C ARG A 110 -10.41 -3.65 14.80
N PHE A 111 -9.12 -3.94 14.91
CA PHE A 111 -8.50 -5.07 14.19
C PHE A 111 -7.59 -5.89 15.10
N TYR A 112 -7.33 -7.12 14.69
CA TYR A 112 -6.41 -8.01 15.38
C TYR A 112 -5.25 -8.41 14.48
N TYR A 113 -4.03 -8.25 15.00
CA TYR A 113 -2.82 -8.65 14.30
C TYR A 113 -2.27 -9.97 14.86
N MET A 114 -2.29 -11.02 14.06
CA MET A 114 -1.74 -12.35 14.36
C MET A 114 -0.26 -12.40 13.95
N LYS A 115 0.60 -11.72 14.72
CA LYS A 115 2.05 -11.70 14.47
C LYS A 115 2.67 -13.07 14.70
N GLY A 116 3.58 -13.48 13.82
CA GLY A 116 4.25 -14.78 13.86
C GLY A 116 3.54 -15.88 13.08
N GLU A 117 2.27 -15.68 12.73
CA GLU A 117 1.45 -16.67 12.02
C GLU A 117 1.56 -16.48 10.49
N GLY A 118 2.51 -17.14 9.89
CA GLY A 118 2.77 -17.08 8.44
C GLY A 118 1.98 -18.12 7.64
N PHE A 119 0.65 -18.04 7.69
CA PHE A 119 -0.23 -19.02 7.03
C PHE A 119 -0.17 -18.97 5.51
N TYR A 120 -0.08 -17.78 4.95
CA TYR A 120 -0.07 -17.57 3.50
C TYR A 120 1.35 -17.65 2.95
N HIS A 121 1.55 -18.42 1.87
CA HIS A 121 2.83 -18.53 1.19
C HIS A 121 2.81 -17.70 -0.10
N TYR A 122 3.52 -16.58 -0.09
CA TYR A 122 3.65 -15.71 -1.25
C TYR A 122 4.89 -16.10 -2.07
N TYR A 123 4.67 -16.71 -3.22
CA TYR A 123 5.73 -17.13 -4.14
C TYR A 123 6.17 -16.01 -5.06
N GLN A 124 7.48 -15.79 -5.13
CA GLN A 124 8.08 -14.85 -6.07
C GLN A 124 8.34 -15.55 -7.41
N ASN A 125 7.36 -15.54 -8.30
CA ASN A 125 7.48 -16.13 -9.63
C ASN A 125 7.93 -15.09 -10.67
N GLN A 126 8.77 -15.52 -11.63
CA GLN A 126 9.10 -14.69 -12.79
C GLN A 126 7.89 -14.62 -13.75
N GLY A 127 7.77 -13.51 -14.49
CA GLY A 127 6.69 -13.32 -15.46
C GLY A 127 5.32 -13.01 -14.87
N THR A 128 5.24 -12.74 -13.57
CA THR A 128 3.99 -12.31 -12.93
C THR A 128 3.69 -10.82 -13.22
N ILE A 129 2.48 -10.39 -12.93
CA ILE A 129 2.04 -8.99 -13.07
C ILE A 129 3.02 -8.01 -12.37
N THR A 130 3.61 -8.43 -11.25
CA THR A 130 4.53 -7.58 -10.46
C THR A 130 5.93 -7.46 -11.06
N THR A 131 6.33 -8.35 -11.97
CA THR A 131 7.68 -8.40 -12.56
C THR A 131 7.73 -7.99 -14.03
N SER A 132 6.58 -7.86 -14.70
CA SER A 132 6.47 -7.51 -16.11
C SER A 132 6.28 -6.00 -16.31
N TYR A 133 6.77 -5.47 -17.45
CA TYR A 133 6.46 -4.09 -17.87
C TYR A 133 4.95 -3.92 -18.04
N ARG A 134 4.40 -2.87 -17.46
CA ARG A 134 2.97 -2.57 -17.47
C ARG A 134 2.69 -1.30 -18.26
N SER A 135 2.35 -1.46 -19.55
CA SER A 135 1.95 -0.33 -20.37
C SER A 135 0.73 0.38 -19.79
N GLY A 136 0.82 1.71 -19.64
CA GLY A 136 -0.27 2.51 -19.11
C GLY A 136 -0.40 2.52 -17.58
N ALA A 137 0.50 1.85 -16.83
CA ALA A 137 0.46 1.81 -15.37
C ALA A 137 0.46 3.21 -14.73
N TRP A 138 1.21 4.15 -15.30
CA TRP A 138 1.24 5.52 -14.78
C TRP A 138 -0.14 6.18 -14.75
N LYS A 139 -0.94 6.00 -15.82
CA LYS A 139 -2.31 6.52 -15.84
C LYS A 139 -3.17 5.93 -14.74
N VAL A 140 -3.08 4.61 -14.51
CA VAL A 140 -3.81 3.93 -13.44
C VAL A 140 -3.41 4.47 -12.07
N TYR A 141 -2.12 4.72 -11.85
CA TYR A 141 -1.65 5.27 -10.57
C TYR A 141 -2.03 6.75 -10.38
N CYS A 142 -2.17 7.51 -11.44
CA CYS A 142 -2.78 8.85 -11.36
C CYS A 142 -4.25 8.77 -10.94
N THR A 143 -5.04 7.86 -11.54
CA THR A 143 -6.43 7.62 -11.12
C THR A 143 -6.50 7.18 -9.66
N MET A 144 -5.67 6.23 -9.24
CA MET A 144 -5.60 5.79 -7.85
C MET A 144 -5.26 6.94 -6.88
N ASN A 145 -4.31 7.79 -7.23
CA ASN A 145 -3.96 8.96 -6.42
C ASN A 145 -5.13 9.95 -6.31
N GLU A 146 -5.86 10.19 -7.41
CA GLU A 146 -7.05 11.03 -7.40
C GLU A 146 -8.13 10.46 -6.48
N HIS A 147 -8.42 9.15 -6.56
CA HIS A 147 -9.39 8.50 -5.69
C HIS A 147 -8.97 8.52 -4.21
N LEU A 148 -7.67 8.35 -3.93
CA LEU A 148 -7.16 8.52 -2.56
C LEU A 148 -7.33 9.96 -2.07
N HIS A 149 -7.05 10.98 -2.88
CA HIS A 149 -7.30 12.38 -2.53
C HIS A 149 -8.80 12.64 -2.29
N ASN A 150 -9.69 12.14 -3.15
CA ASN A 150 -11.13 12.28 -2.98
C ASN A 150 -11.64 11.71 -1.64
N PHE A 151 -11.01 10.63 -1.16
CA PHE A 151 -11.37 10.04 0.12
C PHE A 151 -10.68 10.74 1.31
N PHE A 152 -9.37 11.01 1.23
CA PHE A 152 -8.58 11.44 2.40
C PHE A 152 -8.54 12.96 2.60
N ASP A 153 -8.64 13.80 1.56
CA ASP A 153 -8.59 15.26 1.71
C ASP A 153 -9.75 15.86 2.53
N PRO A 154 -10.99 15.33 2.49
CA PRO A 154 -12.08 15.81 3.34
C PRO A 154 -11.91 15.50 4.82
N ILE A 155 -11.02 14.56 5.18
CA ILE A 155 -10.80 14.12 6.55
C ILE A 155 -10.15 15.24 7.37
N LYS A 156 -10.72 15.55 8.53
CA LYS A 156 -10.27 16.67 9.38
C LYS A 156 -9.60 16.22 10.68
N ASP A 157 -9.79 14.96 11.04
CA ASP A 157 -9.27 14.41 12.29
C ASP A 157 -7.83 13.90 12.20
N PHE A 158 -7.29 13.73 10.98
CA PHE A 158 -5.89 13.39 10.71
C PHE A 158 -5.43 13.93 9.36
N ASP A 159 -4.19 14.44 9.28
CA ASP A 159 -3.60 14.96 8.04
C ASP A 159 -2.85 13.86 7.28
N PHE A 160 -3.43 13.41 6.16
CA PHE A 160 -2.83 12.42 5.25
C PHE A 160 -2.07 13.05 4.07
N SER A 161 -2.06 14.37 3.92
CA SER A 161 -1.53 15.06 2.74
C SER A 161 -0.09 14.67 2.42
N ARG A 162 0.75 14.54 3.45
CA ARG A 162 2.13 14.10 3.31
C ARG A 162 2.25 12.68 2.76
N GLN A 163 1.41 11.77 3.24
CA GLN A 163 1.42 10.38 2.80
C GLN A 163 0.94 10.25 1.35
N LEU A 164 -0.06 11.01 0.93
CA LEU A 164 -0.54 11.05 -0.45
C LEU A 164 0.54 11.54 -1.43
N LYS A 165 1.30 12.57 -1.06
CA LYS A 165 2.47 13.04 -1.83
C LYS A 165 3.54 11.95 -1.97
N LEU A 166 3.91 11.30 -0.88
CA LEU A 166 4.91 10.22 -0.89
C LEU A 166 4.44 9.02 -1.69
N HIS A 167 3.16 8.69 -1.64
CA HIS A 167 2.54 7.62 -2.41
C HIS A 167 2.65 7.88 -3.92
N MET A 168 2.31 9.09 -4.37
CA MET A 168 2.47 9.49 -5.78
C MET A 168 3.92 9.40 -6.24
N ILE A 169 4.85 9.88 -5.42
CA ILE A 169 6.29 9.82 -5.69
C ILE A 169 6.78 8.36 -5.77
N TYR A 170 6.31 7.48 -4.88
CA TYR A 170 6.64 6.05 -4.93
C TYR A 170 6.29 5.42 -6.28
N TYR A 171 5.08 5.65 -6.76
CA TYR A 171 4.64 5.10 -8.05
C TYR A 171 5.33 5.76 -9.24
N ALA A 172 5.68 7.04 -9.15
CA ALA A 172 6.51 7.70 -10.17
C ALA A 172 7.89 7.05 -10.27
N CYS A 173 8.57 6.80 -9.14
CA CYS A 173 9.85 6.09 -9.12
C CYS A 173 9.76 4.69 -9.73
N ASN A 174 8.71 3.94 -9.40
CA ASN A 174 8.48 2.60 -9.95
C ASN A 174 8.23 2.63 -11.46
N CYS A 175 7.39 3.55 -11.93
CA CYS A 175 7.10 3.70 -13.37
C CYS A 175 8.34 4.16 -14.14
N ILE A 176 9.11 5.12 -13.62
CA ILE A 176 10.38 5.54 -14.23
C ILE A 176 11.35 4.35 -14.33
N GLY A 177 11.45 3.53 -13.28
CA GLY A 177 12.25 2.30 -13.30
C GLY A 177 11.81 1.34 -14.40
N GLN A 178 10.51 1.17 -14.63
CA GLN A 178 9.98 0.34 -15.73
C GLN A 178 10.24 0.97 -17.11
N GLU A 179 10.06 2.28 -17.26
CA GLU A 179 10.36 2.98 -18.53
C GLU A 179 11.84 2.82 -18.93
N LEU A 180 12.77 2.84 -17.97
CA LEU A 180 14.20 2.66 -18.21
C LEU A 180 14.57 1.30 -18.81
N THR A 181 13.70 0.30 -18.74
CA THR A 181 13.91 -1.01 -19.40
C THR A 181 13.60 -0.98 -20.90
N LEU A 182 12.98 0.10 -21.40
CA LEU A 182 12.60 0.26 -22.80
C LEU A 182 13.73 0.87 -23.65
N PRO A 183 13.64 0.76 -24.99
CA PRO A 183 14.55 1.46 -25.90
C PRO A 183 14.59 2.98 -25.62
N LYS A 184 15.79 3.58 -25.68
CA LYS A 184 16.11 4.95 -25.24
C LYS A 184 15.07 6.01 -25.61
N LEU A 185 14.56 6.01 -26.85
CA LEU A 185 13.58 7.03 -27.30
C LEU A 185 12.21 6.84 -26.62
N LYS A 186 11.76 5.58 -26.44
CA LYS A 186 10.52 5.27 -25.74
C LYS A 186 10.65 5.60 -24.24
N ALA A 187 11.75 5.19 -23.62
CA ALA A 187 12.06 5.51 -22.23
C ALA A 187 12.02 7.04 -21.98
N LYS A 188 12.72 7.82 -22.81
CA LYS A 188 12.74 9.29 -22.69
C LYS A 188 11.35 9.90 -22.77
N ARG A 189 10.49 9.40 -23.68
CA ARG A 189 9.11 9.88 -23.82
C ARG A 189 8.26 9.51 -22.61
N GLY A 190 8.34 8.26 -22.15
CA GLY A 190 7.58 7.78 -20.99
C GLY A 190 7.96 8.53 -19.72
N ILE A 191 9.27 8.67 -19.46
CA ILE A 191 9.77 9.43 -18.29
C ILE A 191 9.32 10.89 -18.34
N ARG A 192 9.40 11.56 -19.52
CA ARG A 192 8.91 12.93 -19.66
C ARG A 192 7.43 13.03 -19.31
N ASN A 193 6.59 12.13 -19.83
CA ASN A 193 5.16 12.12 -19.52
C ASN A 193 4.88 11.98 -18.00
N ILE A 194 5.67 11.17 -17.29
CA ILE A 194 5.56 11.03 -15.84
C ILE A 194 5.93 12.34 -15.15
N LEU A 195 7.09 12.92 -15.48
CA LEU A 195 7.61 14.14 -14.83
C LEU A 195 6.77 15.40 -15.13
N GLU A 196 6.07 15.44 -16.26
CA GLU A 196 5.20 16.54 -16.66
C GLU A 196 3.78 16.44 -16.07
N THR A 197 3.44 15.33 -15.41
CA THR A 197 2.12 15.12 -14.80
C THR A 197 1.87 16.09 -13.64
N ARG A 198 0.71 16.75 -13.65
CA ARG A 198 0.34 17.73 -12.62
C ARG A 198 0.36 17.16 -11.22
N GLN A 199 -0.29 16.01 -10.98
CA GLN A 199 -0.35 15.37 -9.67
C GLN A 199 1.06 15.10 -9.09
N LEU A 200 2.02 14.69 -9.94
CA LEU A 200 3.39 14.52 -9.49
C LEU A 200 4.05 15.85 -9.13
N ARG A 201 3.88 16.89 -9.95
CA ARG A 201 4.40 18.24 -9.66
C ARG A 201 3.80 18.79 -8.35
N ASP A 202 2.49 18.63 -8.16
CA ASP A 202 1.80 19.05 -6.93
C ASP A 202 2.34 18.31 -5.69
N SER A 203 2.79 17.05 -5.87
CA SER A 203 3.43 16.28 -4.81
C SER A 203 4.79 16.83 -4.38
N PHE A 204 5.46 17.62 -5.22
CA PHE A 204 6.71 18.30 -4.89
C PHE A 204 6.51 19.74 -4.37
N THR A 205 5.29 20.26 -4.31
CA THR A 205 4.99 21.55 -3.69
C THR A 205 5.23 21.47 -2.19
N ASP A 206 6.04 22.37 -1.64
CA ASP A 206 6.46 22.37 -0.22
C ASP A 206 7.07 21.04 0.23
N PHE A 207 7.76 20.38 -0.68
CA PHE A 207 8.31 19.05 -0.47
C PHE A 207 9.46 19.05 0.53
N LYS A 208 9.28 18.30 1.62
CA LYS A 208 10.35 17.98 2.55
C LYS A 208 10.94 16.62 2.20
N MET A 209 12.26 16.56 2.07
CA MET A 209 12.97 15.32 1.73
C MET A 209 12.62 14.20 2.73
N PRO A 210 12.15 13.05 2.28
CA PRO A 210 11.79 11.93 3.15
C PRO A 210 13.03 11.26 3.76
N ARG A 211 12.79 10.37 4.73
CA ARG A 211 13.85 9.63 5.46
C ARG A 211 14.33 8.42 4.65
N VAL A 212 14.95 8.67 3.52
CA VAL A 212 15.42 7.62 2.59
C VAL A 212 16.94 7.63 2.42
N GLY A 213 17.49 6.55 1.86
CA GLY A 213 18.91 6.43 1.57
C GLY A 213 19.39 7.43 0.51
N ILE A 214 20.70 7.69 0.48
CA ILE A 214 21.31 8.73 -0.38
C ILE A 214 20.99 8.55 -1.87
N LYS A 215 20.94 7.33 -2.37
CA LYS A 215 20.62 7.06 -3.78
C LYS A 215 19.22 7.57 -4.15
N LEU A 216 18.22 7.28 -3.32
CA LEU A 216 16.85 7.73 -3.57
C LEU A 216 16.71 9.24 -3.37
N LYS A 217 17.45 9.83 -2.41
CA LYS A 217 17.50 11.29 -2.25
C LYS A 217 17.99 11.99 -3.52
N ILE A 218 19.06 11.48 -4.13
CA ILE A 218 19.56 12.01 -5.41
C ILE A 218 18.52 11.88 -6.51
N GLN A 219 17.86 10.73 -6.62
CA GLN A 219 16.80 10.53 -7.60
C GLN A 219 15.65 11.53 -7.41
N LEU A 220 15.19 11.72 -6.18
CA LEU A 220 14.12 12.67 -5.86
C LEU A 220 14.52 14.13 -6.11
N TYR A 221 15.79 14.47 -5.93
CA TYR A 221 16.30 15.80 -6.23
C TYR A 221 16.34 16.11 -7.74
N LEU A 222 16.52 15.06 -8.55
CA LEU A 222 16.58 15.16 -10.03
C LEU A 222 15.18 15.08 -10.71
N MET A 223 14.13 14.72 -9.97
CA MET A 223 12.74 14.67 -10.46
C MET A 223 12.09 16.05 -10.41
#